data_3f479c4bb195ecabcb5173dcb12f9a4e
#
_entry.id   3f479c4bb195ecabcb5173dcb12f9a4e
#
_cell.length_a   1.000
_cell.length_b   1.000
_cell.length_c   1.000
_cell.angle_alpha   90.00
_cell.angle_beta   90.00
_cell.angle_gamma   90.00
#
_symmetry.space_group_name_H-M   'P 1'
#
loop_
_entity.id
_entity.type
_entity.pdbx_description
1 polymer ?
#
loop_
_entity_poly.entity_id
_entity_poly.type
_entity_poly.pdbx_seq_one_letter_code
_entity_poly.pdbx_strand_id
1 'polypeptide(L)'
;SIKEVSELLHVPLPTLRFWEREVQQLQPRTNAGHTRFYSEKDIQILRRLIYFRSQNIPVKEWSDRLKLNDNQLDRKVQARENLLDVRAELEALLKLL
;
A
#
# COMPACT_ATOMS: atom_id res chain seq x y z
N SER A 1 -7.45 -9.73 -11.42
CA SER A 1 -7.86 -8.69 -12.36
C SER A 1 -8.25 -7.40 -11.62
N ILE A 2 -8.32 -6.31 -12.35
CA ILE A 2 -8.73 -5.02 -11.78
C ILE A 2 -10.15 -5.09 -11.20
N LYS A 3 -11.02 -5.85 -11.83
CA LYS A 3 -12.40 -6.04 -11.35
C LYS A 3 -12.42 -6.75 -10.00
N GLU A 4 -11.63 -7.81 -9.86
CA GLU A 4 -11.54 -8.55 -8.60
C GLU A 4 -10.97 -7.66 -7.47
N VAL A 5 -9.96 -6.86 -7.78
CA VAL A 5 -9.37 -5.94 -6.81
C VAL A 5 -10.38 -4.86 -6.40
N SER A 6 -11.14 -4.35 -7.36
CA SER A 6 -12.21 -3.39 -7.09
C SER A 6 -13.21 -3.95 -6.09
N GLU A 7 -13.64 -5.18 -6.29
CA GLU A 7 -14.58 -5.85 -5.40
C GLU A 7 -13.96 -6.13 -4.03
N LEU A 8 -12.72 -6.61 -4.01
CA LEU A 8 -12.01 -6.94 -2.78
C LEU A 8 -11.77 -5.73 -1.88
N LEU A 9 -11.38 -4.62 -2.46
CA LEU A 9 -11.03 -3.41 -1.72
C LEU A 9 -12.19 -2.43 -1.60
N HIS A 10 -13.33 -2.72 -2.20
CA HIS A 10 -14.49 -1.83 -2.24
C HIS A 10 -14.18 -0.45 -2.82
N VAL A 11 -13.40 -0.45 -3.92
CA VAL A 11 -13.02 0.77 -4.63
C VAL A 11 -13.58 0.70 -6.05
N PRO A 12 -14.37 1.68 -6.50
CA PRO A 12 -14.93 1.67 -7.85
C PRO A 12 -13.85 1.61 -8.93
N LEU A 13 -14.13 0.90 -10.02
CA LEU A 13 -13.19 0.78 -11.15
C LEU A 13 -12.68 2.13 -11.67
N PRO A 14 -13.56 3.14 -11.89
CA PRO A 14 -13.07 4.45 -12.33
C PRO A 14 -12.09 5.09 -11.37
N THR A 15 -12.28 4.89 -10.07
CA THR A 15 -11.38 5.40 -9.05
C THR A 15 -10.02 4.72 -9.13
N LEU A 16 -9.99 3.40 -9.31
CA LEU A 16 -8.74 2.66 -9.49
C LEU A 16 -7.97 3.15 -10.71
N ARG A 17 -8.66 3.36 -11.83
CA ARG A 17 -8.05 3.88 -13.06
C ARG A 17 -7.49 5.29 -12.86
N PHE A 18 -8.20 6.12 -12.11
CA PHE A 18 -7.72 7.45 -11.77
C PHE A 18 -6.45 7.38 -10.93
N TRP A 19 -6.43 6.51 -9.94
CA TRP A 19 -5.25 6.33 -9.08
C TRP A 19 -4.04 5.82 -9.87
N GLU A 20 -4.25 4.92 -10.83
CA GLU A 20 -3.16 4.44 -11.70
C GLU A 20 -2.51 5.59 -12.45
N ARG A 21 -3.29 6.57 -12.88
CA ARG A 21 -2.76 7.74 -13.61
C ARG A 21 -2.04 8.70 -12.69
N GLU A 22 -2.49 8.86 -11.47
CA GLU A 22 -1.95 9.85 -10.54
C GLU A 22 -0.79 9.32 -9.70
N VAL A 23 -0.71 8.01 -9.50
CA VAL A 23 0.30 7.39 -8.63
C VAL A 23 1.26 6.57 -9.49
N GLN A 24 2.49 7.07 -9.62
CA GLN A 24 3.51 6.44 -10.45
C GLN A 24 3.92 5.06 -9.95
N GLN A 25 3.82 4.82 -8.66
CA GLN A 25 4.21 3.56 -8.04
C GLN A 25 3.26 2.41 -8.40
N LEU A 26 2.03 2.72 -8.80
CA LEU A 26 1.09 1.72 -9.30
C LEU A 26 1.45 1.38 -10.76
N GLN A 27 1.91 0.15 -10.98
CA GLN A 27 2.29 -0.32 -12.30
C GLN A 27 1.63 -1.66 -12.59
N PRO A 28 0.32 -1.66 -12.89
CA PRO A 28 -0.37 -2.90 -13.22
C PRO A 28 0.18 -3.47 -14.51
N ARG A 29 0.26 -4.80 -14.57
CA ARG A 29 0.69 -5.50 -15.77
C ARG A 29 -0.51 -5.81 -16.62
N THR A 30 -0.31 -5.82 -17.94
CA THR A 30 -1.35 -6.17 -18.90
C THR A 30 -0.95 -7.46 -19.59
N ASN A 31 -1.86 -8.43 -19.64
CA ASN A 31 -1.62 -9.67 -20.38
C ASN A 31 -1.93 -9.51 -21.86
N ALA A 32 -1.79 -10.61 -22.65
CA ALA A 32 -2.05 -10.60 -24.07
C ALA A 32 -3.50 -10.25 -24.43
N GLY A 33 -4.45 -10.46 -23.51
CA GLY A 33 -5.85 -10.11 -23.68
C GLY A 33 -6.21 -8.70 -23.21
N HIS A 34 -5.22 -7.86 -22.95
CA HIS A 34 -5.38 -6.50 -22.42
C HIS A 34 -6.07 -6.45 -21.06
N THR A 35 -6.05 -7.53 -20.32
CA THR A 35 -6.56 -7.56 -18.94
C THR A 35 -5.49 -7.08 -17.98
N ARG A 36 -5.83 -6.14 -17.12
CA ARG A 36 -4.91 -5.61 -16.13
C ARG A 36 -4.86 -6.49 -14.89
N PHE A 37 -3.65 -6.70 -14.41
CA PHE A 37 -3.39 -7.44 -13.19
C PHE A 37 -2.55 -6.59 -12.24
N TYR A 38 -2.96 -6.56 -10.98
CA TYR A 38 -2.17 -5.95 -9.92
C TYR A 38 -1.29 -7.01 -9.27
N SER A 39 -0.02 -6.65 -9.04
CA SER A 39 0.89 -7.46 -8.24
C SER A 39 0.56 -7.32 -6.76
N GLU A 40 1.16 -8.18 -5.94
CA GLU A 40 1.04 -8.07 -4.49
C GLU A 40 1.51 -6.71 -3.98
N LYS A 41 2.59 -6.19 -4.56
CA LYS A 41 3.11 -4.86 -4.26
C LYS A 41 2.08 -3.78 -4.58
N ASP A 42 1.42 -3.89 -5.73
CA ASP A 42 0.38 -2.93 -6.13
C ASP A 42 -0.79 -2.95 -5.16
N ILE A 43 -1.20 -4.13 -4.70
CA ILE A 43 -2.29 -4.26 -3.74
C ILE A 43 -1.91 -3.57 -2.40
N GLN A 44 -0.68 -3.73 -1.96
CA GLN A 44 -0.20 -3.04 -0.76
C GLN A 44 -0.23 -1.53 -0.93
N ILE A 45 0.17 -1.05 -2.11
CA ILE A 45 0.10 0.37 -2.44
C ILE A 45 -1.35 0.85 -2.41
N LEU A 46 -2.26 0.11 -3.04
CA LEU A 46 -3.68 0.46 -3.06
C LEU A 46 -4.27 0.58 -1.65
N ARG A 47 -3.89 -0.31 -0.76
CA ARG A 47 -4.32 -0.24 0.64
C ARG A 47 -3.84 1.03 1.33
N ARG A 48 -2.62 1.47 1.03
CA ARG A 48 -2.09 2.74 1.54
C ARG A 48 -2.86 3.93 0.96
N LEU A 49 -3.22 3.87 -0.32
CA LEU A 49 -4.00 4.93 -0.94
C LEU A 49 -5.38 5.05 -0.31
N ILE A 50 -6.00 3.92 0.03
CA ILE A 50 -7.27 3.91 0.76
C ILE A 50 -7.11 4.60 2.12
N TYR A 51 -6.01 4.32 2.81
CA TYR A 51 -5.69 4.96 4.08
C TYR A 51 -5.51 6.47 3.90
N PHE A 52 -4.75 6.90 2.88
CA PHE A 52 -4.56 8.32 2.60
C PHE A 52 -5.89 9.02 2.33
N ARG A 53 -6.76 8.38 1.57
CA ARG A 53 -8.10 8.90 1.30
C ARG A 53 -8.89 9.08 2.60
N SER A 54 -8.83 8.10 3.49
CA SER A 54 -9.51 8.15 4.78
C SER A 54 -9.00 9.28 5.68
N GLN A 55 -7.74 9.70 5.50
CA GLN A 55 -7.12 10.79 6.23
C GLN A 55 -7.26 12.13 5.50
N ASN A 56 -8.02 12.18 4.41
CA ASN A 56 -8.23 13.39 3.60
C ASN A 56 -6.94 13.98 3.04
N ILE A 57 -5.96 13.13 2.74
CA ILE A 57 -4.71 13.56 2.12
C ILE A 57 -4.94 13.77 0.63
N PRO A 58 -4.57 14.92 0.05
CA PRO A 58 -4.77 15.16 -1.38
C PRO A 58 -4.01 14.17 -2.25
N VAL A 59 -4.64 13.73 -3.35
CA VAL A 59 -4.08 12.74 -4.27
C VAL A 59 -2.71 13.16 -4.80
N LYS A 60 -2.52 14.44 -5.07
CA LYS A 60 -1.26 14.98 -5.58
C LYS A 60 -0.07 14.77 -4.64
N GLU A 61 -0.31 14.51 -3.37
CA GLU A 61 0.74 14.25 -2.39
C GLU A 61 1.03 12.76 -2.20
N TRP A 62 0.19 11.88 -2.75
CA TRP A 62 0.28 10.44 -2.48
C TRP A 62 1.59 9.82 -2.97
N SER A 63 2.03 10.16 -4.19
CA SER A 63 3.28 9.62 -4.73
C SER A 63 4.49 9.99 -3.86
N ASP A 64 4.55 11.23 -3.41
CA ASP A 64 5.65 11.70 -2.55
C ASP A 64 5.61 11.01 -1.18
N ARG A 65 4.42 10.85 -0.63
CA ARG A 65 4.26 10.17 0.66
C ARG A 65 4.60 8.69 0.57
N LEU A 66 4.28 8.04 -0.54
CA LEU A 66 4.67 6.65 -0.77
C LEU A 66 6.19 6.49 -0.83
N LYS A 67 6.88 7.41 -1.48
CA LYS A 67 8.35 7.40 -1.53
C LYS A 67 8.96 7.55 -0.14
N LEU A 68 8.46 8.47 0.66
CA LEU A 68 8.92 8.68 2.02
C LEU A 68 8.65 7.46 2.89
N ASN A 69 7.45 6.89 2.77
CA ASN A 69 7.05 5.73 3.55
C ASN A 69 7.85 4.48 3.16
N ASP A 70 8.18 4.30 1.88
CA ASP A 70 9.02 3.19 1.44
C ASP A 70 10.42 3.30 2.06
N ASN A 71 11.01 4.48 2.06
CA ASN A 71 12.31 4.71 2.70
C ASN A 71 12.25 4.48 4.20
N GLN A 72 11.19 4.95 4.85
CA GLN A 72 11.00 4.73 6.28
C GLN A 72 10.70 3.27 6.59
N LEU A 73 9.96 2.58 5.73
CA LEU A 73 9.66 1.16 5.88
C LEU A 73 10.92 0.31 5.76
N ASP A 74 11.77 0.60 4.79
CA ASP A 74 13.04 -0.10 4.64
C ASP A 74 13.90 0.05 5.89
N ARG A 75 13.97 1.25 6.45
CA ARG A 75 14.68 1.50 7.70
C ARG A 75 14.03 0.77 8.87
N LYS A 76 12.71 0.76 8.96
CA LYS A 76 11.99 0.07 10.01
C LYS A 76 12.09 -1.45 9.89
N VAL A 77 12.07 -1.97 8.66
CA VAL A 77 12.24 -3.41 8.42
C VAL A 77 13.64 -3.84 8.83
N GLN A 78 14.68 -3.08 8.47
CA GLN A 78 16.03 -3.38 8.92
C GLN A 78 16.16 -3.26 10.45
N ALA A 79 15.55 -2.24 11.03
CA ALA A 79 15.52 -2.10 12.48
C ALA A 79 14.75 -3.24 13.15
N ARG A 80 13.66 -3.72 12.55
CA ARG A 80 12.90 -4.85 13.06
C ARG A 80 13.67 -6.16 12.96
N GLU A 81 14.39 -6.39 11.87
CA GLU A 81 15.23 -7.56 11.75
C GLU A 81 16.32 -7.59 12.81
N ASN A 82 16.85 -6.43 13.16
CA ASN A 82 17.84 -6.28 14.22
C ASN A 82 17.23 -6.24 15.62
N LEU A 83 15.93 -5.99 15.73
CA LEU A 83 15.22 -5.77 17.00
C LEU A 83 13.99 -6.66 17.15
N LEU A 84 14.02 -7.87 16.58
CA LEU A 84 12.94 -8.85 16.73
C LEU A 84 12.58 -9.08 18.19
N ASP A 85 13.59 -9.06 19.06
CA ASP A 85 13.41 -9.23 20.49
C ASP A 85 12.64 -8.08 21.14
N VAL A 86 12.81 -6.85 20.63
CA VAL A 86 12.10 -5.67 21.16
C VAL A 86 10.62 -5.74 20.86
N ARG A 87 10.24 -6.27 19.69
CA ARG A 87 8.83 -6.45 19.36
C ARG A 87 8.18 -7.47 20.27
N ALA A 88 8.86 -8.57 20.55
CA ALA A 88 8.38 -9.58 21.48
C ALA A 88 8.25 -9.01 22.89
N GLU A 89 9.19 -8.17 23.32
CA GLU A 89 9.13 -7.48 24.60
C GLU A 89 7.96 -6.50 24.67
N LEU A 90 7.70 -5.75 23.59
CA LEU A 90 6.55 -4.84 23.53
C LEU A 90 5.24 -5.58 23.60
N GLU A 91 5.11 -6.69 22.90
CA GLU A 91 3.92 -7.53 22.96
C GLU A 91 3.74 -8.14 24.37
N ALA A 92 4.82 -8.56 25.00
CA ALA A 92 4.80 -9.06 26.36
C ALA A 92 4.37 -7.98 27.36
N LEU A 93 4.88 -6.75 27.18
CA LEU A 93 4.48 -5.62 28.01
C LEU A 93 3.01 -5.25 27.85
N LEU A 94 2.50 -5.31 26.63
CA LEU A 94 1.09 -5.07 26.35
C LEU A 94 0.20 -6.14 26.98
N LYS A 95 0.67 -7.37 27.07
CA LYS A 95 -0.06 -8.44 27.73
C LYS A 95 -0.05 -8.33 29.25
N LEU A 96 0.95 -7.67 29.81
CA LEU A 96 1.05 -7.44 31.25
C LEU A 96 0.19 -6.26 31.73
N LEU A 97 -0.23 -5.44 30.80
CA LEU A 97 -1.14 -4.33 31.08
C LEU A 97 -2.59 -4.76 30.97
#